data_8884efeed22dd0e1fa7ad7c17ace7bbb
#
_entry.id   8884efeed22dd0e1fa7ad7c17ace7bbb
#
_cell.length_a   1.000
_cell.length_b   1.000
_cell.length_c   1.000
_cell.angle_alpha   90.00
_cell.angle_beta   90.00
_cell.angle_gamma   90.00
#
_symmetry.space_group_name_H-M   'P 1'
#
loop_
_entity.id
_entity.type
_entity.pdbx_description
1 polymer ?
#
loop_
_entity_poly.entity_id
_entity_poly.type
_entity_poly.pdbx_seq_one_letter_code
_entity_poly.pdbx_strand_id
1 'polypeptide(L)'
;LSGMDTARELRQHDSAVRILFLTASPEFALESYEVKAQGYLLKPVAYEKLRAALDECAAVMTTQPKHLIVHTPYGYQRVYYHTIAYIEAQNKRVCFHLESGEVVASVEPLYTFEKALTVDEGFFKCHRSYIVYMPHVEHFNAVQITTKAGDVPIARGFAKPFKDAYFALMFRDGEGGMPC
;
A
#
# COMPACT_ATOMS: atom_id res chain seq x y z
N LEU A 1 -14.39 -12.91 -28.71
CA LEU A 1 -13.74 -12.10 -27.66
C LEU A 1 -12.25 -12.14 -27.91
N SER A 2 -11.63 -10.99 -28.11
CA SER A 2 -10.16 -10.91 -28.21
C SER A 2 -9.55 -11.01 -26.79
N GLY A 3 -8.26 -11.37 -26.70
CA GLY A 3 -7.56 -11.34 -25.40
C GLY A 3 -7.56 -9.97 -24.74
N MET A 4 -7.59 -8.89 -25.55
CA MET A 4 -7.68 -7.51 -25.05
C MET A 4 -9.08 -7.21 -24.47
N ASP A 5 -10.16 -7.67 -25.11
CA ASP A 5 -11.51 -7.49 -24.57
C ASP A 5 -11.66 -8.20 -23.23
N THR A 6 -11.16 -9.44 -23.15
CA THR A 6 -11.12 -10.21 -21.90
C THR A 6 -10.33 -9.49 -20.80
N ALA A 7 -9.18 -8.90 -21.15
CA ALA A 7 -8.37 -8.16 -20.19
C ALA A 7 -9.05 -6.88 -19.69
N ARG A 8 -9.76 -6.16 -20.58
CA ARG A 8 -10.56 -4.98 -20.19
C ARG A 8 -11.70 -5.37 -19.24
N GLU A 9 -12.40 -6.47 -19.53
CA GLU A 9 -13.47 -6.97 -18.67
C GLU A 9 -12.95 -7.43 -17.31
N LEU A 10 -11.86 -8.20 -17.27
CA LEU A 10 -11.19 -8.58 -16.02
C LEU A 10 -10.83 -7.36 -15.19
N ARG A 11 -10.28 -6.31 -15.80
CA ARG A 11 -9.85 -5.09 -15.10
C ARG A 11 -11.00 -4.31 -14.48
N GLN A 12 -12.23 -4.43 -15.02
CA GLN A 12 -13.44 -3.83 -14.43
C GLN A 12 -13.82 -4.52 -13.10
N HIS A 13 -13.56 -5.83 -12.98
CA HIS A 13 -13.93 -6.62 -11.80
C HIS A 13 -12.79 -6.77 -10.79
N ASP A 14 -11.54 -6.78 -11.27
CA ASP A 14 -10.35 -6.93 -10.43
C ASP A 14 -9.20 -6.06 -10.94
N SER A 15 -8.93 -4.98 -10.21
CA SER A 15 -7.83 -4.06 -10.53
C SER A 15 -6.45 -4.63 -10.19
N ALA A 16 -6.39 -5.67 -9.33
CA ALA A 16 -5.15 -6.25 -8.82
C ALA A 16 -4.69 -7.49 -9.60
N VAL A 17 -5.57 -8.10 -10.43
CA VAL A 17 -5.20 -9.27 -11.21
C VAL A 17 -3.99 -8.99 -12.11
N ARG A 18 -3.03 -9.92 -12.15
CA ARG A 18 -1.84 -9.80 -13.00
C ARG A 18 -2.15 -10.37 -14.37
N ILE A 19 -1.91 -9.58 -15.41
CA ILE A 19 -2.18 -9.95 -16.81
C ILE A 19 -0.85 -10.01 -17.55
N LEU A 20 -0.57 -11.17 -18.14
CA LEU A 20 0.58 -11.38 -19.03
C LEU A 20 0.05 -11.85 -20.39
N PHE A 21 0.33 -11.11 -21.45
CA PHE A 21 -0.04 -11.49 -22.81
C PHE A 21 1.03 -12.34 -23.48
N LEU A 22 0.61 -13.44 -24.09
CA LEU A 22 1.42 -14.27 -24.99
C LEU A 22 0.74 -14.32 -26.36
N THR A 23 1.29 -13.67 -27.35
CA THR A 23 0.64 -13.48 -28.66
C THR A 23 1.65 -13.54 -29.81
N ALA A 24 1.15 -13.82 -31.00
CA ALA A 24 1.92 -13.71 -32.24
C ALA A 24 1.84 -12.30 -32.87
N SER A 25 0.86 -11.47 -32.46
CA SER A 25 0.62 -10.14 -32.99
C SER A 25 1.31 -9.06 -32.18
N PRO A 26 2.20 -8.25 -32.75
CA PRO A 26 2.85 -7.14 -32.05
C PRO A 26 1.94 -5.89 -31.92
N GLU A 27 0.85 -5.83 -32.68
CA GLU A 27 0.02 -4.64 -32.87
C GLU A 27 -0.65 -4.13 -31.59
N PHE A 28 -0.97 -5.06 -30.66
CA PHE A 28 -1.68 -4.73 -29.42
C PHE A 28 -0.76 -4.40 -28.24
N ALA A 29 0.55 -4.27 -28.48
CA ALA A 29 1.52 -3.98 -27.41
C ALA A 29 1.19 -2.65 -26.70
N LEU A 30 0.83 -1.60 -27.45
CA LEU A 30 0.45 -0.31 -26.89
C LEU A 30 -0.85 -0.38 -26.09
N GLU A 31 -1.86 -1.11 -26.59
CA GLU A 31 -3.14 -1.28 -25.87
C GLU A 31 -3.00 -2.08 -24.57
N SER A 32 -1.96 -2.94 -24.45
CA SER A 32 -1.70 -3.69 -23.23
C SER A 32 -1.38 -2.79 -22.03
N TYR A 33 -0.88 -1.56 -22.26
CA TYR A 33 -0.66 -0.57 -21.22
C TYR A 33 -1.98 -0.02 -20.64
N GLU A 34 -3.02 0.11 -21.46
CA GLU A 34 -4.34 0.59 -21.01
C GLU A 34 -4.95 -0.33 -19.95
N VAL A 35 -4.74 -1.65 -20.11
CA VAL A 35 -5.21 -2.66 -19.16
C VAL A 35 -4.17 -2.93 -18.05
N LYS A 36 -3.10 -2.14 -17.98
CA LYS A 36 -2.01 -2.30 -17.02
C LYS A 36 -1.49 -3.74 -16.97
N ALA A 37 -1.22 -4.31 -18.16
CA ALA A 37 -0.63 -5.63 -18.25
C ALA A 37 0.79 -5.63 -17.67
N GLN A 38 1.14 -6.68 -16.92
CA GLN A 38 2.47 -6.85 -16.33
C GLN A 38 3.53 -7.13 -17.42
N GLY A 39 3.14 -7.77 -18.51
CA GLY A 39 4.05 -8.05 -19.62
C GLY A 39 3.32 -8.43 -20.90
N TYR A 40 4.06 -8.30 -22.01
CA TYR A 40 3.61 -8.63 -23.36
C TYR A 40 4.72 -9.39 -24.08
N LEU A 41 4.51 -10.69 -24.30
CA LEU A 41 5.49 -11.60 -24.88
C LEU A 41 5.06 -12.04 -26.27
N LEU A 42 5.93 -11.85 -27.27
CA LEU A 42 5.69 -12.28 -28.64
C LEU A 42 6.10 -13.75 -28.84
N LYS A 43 5.25 -14.53 -29.47
CA LYS A 43 5.56 -15.90 -29.91
C LYS A 43 6.49 -15.88 -31.16
N PRO A 44 7.50 -16.76 -31.23
CA PRO A 44 7.86 -17.79 -30.23
C PRO A 44 8.53 -17.21 -28.99
N VAL A 45 8.06 -17.63 -27.81
CA VAL A 45 8.54 -17.12 -26.52
C VAL A 45 9.75 -17.93 -26.08
N ALA A 46 10.89 -17.26 -25.86
CA ALA A 46 12.03 -17.91 -25.24
C ALA A 46 11.72 -18.23 -23.78
N TYR A 47 12.11 -19.44 -23.33
CA TYR A 47 11.85 -19.92 -21.97
C TYR A 47 12.32 -18.93 -20.89
N GLU A 48 13.52 -18.36 -21.06
CA GLU A 48 14.10 -17.39 -20.11
C GLU A 48 13.25 -16.12 -19.98
N LYS A 49 12.68 -15.62 -21.08
CA LYS A 49 11.80 -14.44 -21.06
C LYS A 49 10.46 -14.73 -20.36
N LEU A 50 9.90 -15.91 -20.64
CA LEU A 50 8.66 -16.35 -19.97
C LEU A 50 8.89 -16.51 -18.47
N ARG A 51 9.98 -17.19 -18.11
CA ARG A 51 10.34 -17.40 -16.71
C ARG A 51 10.54 -16.07 -15.98
N ALA A 52 11.32 -15.13 -16.53
CA ALA A 52 11.55 -13.83 -15.93
C ALA A 52 10.23 -13.07 -15.69
N ALA A 53 9.33 -13.06 -16.69
CA ALA A 53 8.03 -12.40 -16.55
C ALA A 53 7.13 -13.07 -15.51
N LEU A 54 7.16 -14.39 -15.40
CA LEU A 54 6.42 -15.13 -14.36
C LEU A 54 7.04 -14.93 -12.98
N ASP A 55 8.37 -14.93 -12.85
CA ASP A 55 9.07 -14.67 -11.60
C ASP A 55 8.77 -13.24 -11.09
N GLU A 56 8.69 -12.26 -11.99
CA GLU A 56 8.28 -10.89 -11.66
C GLU A 56 6.82 -10.84 -11.18
N CYS A 57 5.89 -11.51 -11.86
CA CYS A 57 4.51 -11.64 -11.41
C CYS A 57 4.42 -12.32 -10.04
N ALA A 58 5.19 -13.39 -9.83
CA ALA A 58 5.19 -14.16 -8.58
C ALA A 58 5.83 -13.39 -7.42
N ALA A 59 6.89 -12.63 -7.65
CA ALA A 59 7.58 -11.84 -6.62
C ALA A 59 6.63 -10.83 -5.95
N VAL A 60 5.69 -10.27 -6.71
CA VAL A 60 4.66 -9.37 -6.17
C VAL A 60 3.54 -10.14 -5.45
N MET A 61 3.32 -11.41 -5.81
CA MET A 61 2.30 -12.26 -5.16
C MET A 61 2.81 -12.95 -3.88
N THR A 62 4.13 -13.11 -3.74
CA THR A 62 4.75 -13.82 -2.60
C THR A 62 4.95 -12.95 -1.36
N THR A 63 4.83 -11.66 -1.46
CA THR A 63 4.72 -10.81 -0.27
C THR A 63 3.33 -11.02 0.33
N GLN A 64 3.20 -11.97 1.24
CA GLN A 64 2.02 -12.01 2.13
C GLN A 64 1.87 -10.61 2.72
N PRO A 65 0.67 -10.00 2.63
CA PRO A 65 0.49 -8.64 3.11
C PRO A 65 0.92 -8.59 4.58
N LYS A 66 1.86 -7.70 4.89
CA LYS A 66 2.38 -7.53 6.25
C LYS A 66 1.23 -7.23 7.19
N HIS A 67 1.28 -7.84 8.37
CA HIS A 67 0.23 -7.72 9.36
C HIS A 67 0.81 -7.72 10.77
N LEU A 68 0.03 -7.19 11.70
CA LEU A 68 0.21 -7.35 13.14
C LEU A 68 -0.77 -8.38 13.69
N ILE A 69 -0.37 -9.05 14.74
CA ILE A 69 -1.30 -9.76 15.62
C ILE A 69 -1.54 -8.83 16.81
N VAL A 70 -2.75 -8.32 16.90
CA VAL A 70 -3.16 -7.37 17.94
C VAL A 70 -3.90 -8.12 19.03
N HIS A 71 -3.42 -8.00 20.27
CA HIS A 71 -4.11 -8.55 21.43
C HIS A 71 -5.24 -7.59 21.85
N THR A 72 -6.47 -8.03 21.65
CA THR A 72 -7.70 -7.32 22.01
C THR A 72 -8.30 -7.88 23.30
N PRO A 73 -9.28 -7.20 23.93
CA PRO A 73 -9.98 -7.76 25.09
C PRO A 73 -10.71 -9.09 24.83
N TYR A 74 -10.92 -9.43 23.56
CA TYR A 74 -11.67 -10.62 23.13
C TYR A 74 -10.77 -11.73 22.54
N GLY A 75 -9.44 -11.52 22.53
CA GLY A 75 -8.47 -12.45 21.96
C GLY A 75 -7.52 -11.77 20.98
N TYR A 76 -7.03 -12.52 20.00
CA TYR A 76 -6.05 -12.02 19.04
C TYR A 76 -6.69 -11.77 17.69
N GLN A 77 -6.46 -10.58 17.12
CA GLN A 77 -6.93 -10.18 15.80
C GLN A 77 -5.76 -9.87 14.87
N ARG A 78 -5.86 -10.34 13.62
CA ARG A 78 -4.90 -9.99 12.57
C ARG A 78 -5.30 -8.66 11.95
N VAL A 79 -4.38 -7.69 11.94
CA VAL A 79 -4.57 -6.38 11.33
C VAL A 79 -3.50 -6.19 10.26
N TYR A 80 -3.92 -6.05 9.01
CA TYR A 80 -2.99 -5.85 7.89
C TYR A 80 -2.54 -4.41 7.79
N TYR A 81 -1.25 -4.17 7.47
CA TYR A 81 -0.67 -2.83 7.39
C TYR A 81 -1.45 -1.93 6.43
N HIS A 82 -1.76 -2.45 5.24
CA HIS A 82 -2.48 -1.70 4.21
C HIS A 82 -3.94 -1.38 4.54
N THR A 83 -4.50 -1.89 5.62
CA THR A 83 -5.85 -1.52 6.09
C THR A 83 -5.82 -0.44 7.16
N ILE A 84 -4.65 -0.15 7.75
CA ILE A 84 -4.49 0.82 8.83
C ILE A 84 -4.43 2.22 8.22
N ALA A 85 -5.29 3.14 8.66
CA ALA A 85 -5.17 4.56 8.33
C ALA A 85 -4.23 5.25 9.33
N TYR A 86 -4.50 5.09 10.62
CA TYR A 86 -3.64 5.58 11.69
C TYR A 86 -3.85 4.80 12.98
N ILE A 87 -2.94 5.00 13.92
CA ILE A 87 -2.96 4.37 15.23
C ILE A 87 -2.92 5.47 16.29
N GLU A 88 -3.80 5.37 17.28
CA GLU A 88 -3.94 6.32 18.37
C GLU A 88 -3.74 5.64 19.72
N ALA A 89 -2.89 6.23 20.58
CA ALA A 89 -2.79 5.83 21.98
C ALA A 89 -3.67 6.76 22.83
N GLN A 90 -4.79 6.23 23.33
CA GLN A 90 -5.78 6.97 24.14
C GLN A 90 -6.16 6.16 25.39
N ASN A 91 -6.17 6.79 26.55
CA ASN A 91 -6.70 6.21 27.80
C ASN A 91 -6.10 4.81 28.13
N LYS A 92 -4.79 4.65 28.00
CA LYS A 92 -4.05 3.38 28.20
C LYS A 92 -4.41 2.27 27.21
N ARG A 93 -5.08 2.58 26.11
CA ARG A 93 -5.37 1.66 25.01
C ARG A 93 -4.73 2.17 23.74
N VAL A 94 -4.48 1.28 22.82
CA VAL A 94 -4.04 1.60 21.46
C VAL A 94 -5.17 1.22 20.51
N CYS A 95 -5.63 2.19 19.73
CA CYS A 95 -6.71 2.01 18.76
C CYS A 95 -6.12 2.07 17.34
N PHE A 96 -6.32 1.01 16.58
CA PHE A 96 -6.02 0.94 15.16
C PHE A 96 -7.25 1.38 14.38
N HIS A 97 -7.20 2.53 13.76
CA HIS A 97 -8.27 3.06 12.91
C HIS A 97 -8.04 2.58 11.49
N LEU A 98 -8.97 1.77 10.97
CA LEU A 98 -8.87 1.19 9.64
C LEU A 98 -9.56 2.06 8.60
N GLU A 99 -9.14 1.98 7.33
CA GLU A 99 -9.78 2.69 6.21
C GLU A 99 -11.27 2.35 6.05
N SER A 100 -11.69 1.16 6.48
CA SER A 100 -13.08 0.73 6.50
C SER A 100 -13.96 1.50 7.49
N GLY A 101 -13.36 2.27 8.41
CA GLY A 101 -14.02 2.88 9.56
C GLY A 101 -14.09 1.97 10.79
N GLU A 102 -13.63 0.71 10.70
CA GLU A 102 -13.50 -0.18 11.85
C GLU A 102 -12.36 0.31 12.77
N VAL A 103 -12.54 0.11 14.08
CA VAL A 103 -11.52 0.42 15.09
C VAL A 103 -11.19 -0.85 15.89
N VAL A 104 -9.93 -1.28 15.84
CA VAL A 104 -9.43 -2.41 16.60
C VAL A 104 -8.68 -1.89 17.83
N ALA A 105 -9.19 -2.18 19.02
CA ALA A 105 -8.59 -1.73 20.28
C ALA A 105 -7.65 -2.81 20.85
N SER A 106 -6.39 -2.43 21.07
CA SER A 106 -5.39 -3.28 21.73
C SER A 106 -5.33 -3.03 23.23
N VAL A 107 -5.06 -4.09 23.99
CA VAL A 107 -4.71 -4.00 25.41
C VAL A 107 -3.22 -3.73 25.63
N GLU A 108 -2.40 -3.82 24.59
CA GLU A 108 -0.98 -3.58 24.63
C GLU A 108 -0.65 -2.09 24.40
N PRO A 109 0.42 -1.57 25.01
CA PRO A 109 0.83 -0.18 24.85
C PRO A 109 1.46 0.07 23.46
N LEU A 110 1.45 1.34 23.01
CA LEU A 110 1.91 1.74 21.68
C LEU A 110 3.36 1.32 21.37
N TYR A 111 4.26 1.38 22.35
CA TYR A 111 5.66 1.04 22.15
C TYR A 111 5.89 -0.42 21.70
N THR A 112 4.94 -1.33 22.01
CA THR A 112 4.99 -2.74 21.56
C THR A 112 5.01 -2.83 20.04
N PHE A 113 4.31 -1.92 19.37
CA PHE A 113 4.13 -1.91 17.93
C PHE A 113 5.17 -1.06 17.20
N GLU A 114 5.84 -0.11 17.87
CA GLU A 114 6.76 0.85 17.24
C GLU A 114 7.91 0.19 16.48
N LYS A 115 8.38 -0.98 16.93
CA LYS A 115 9.46 -1.72 16.24
C LYS A 115 9.04 -2.28 14.87
N ALA A 116 7.75 -2.60 14.73
CA ALA A 116 7.20 -3.14 13.50
C ALA A 116 6.66 -2.04 12.57
N LEU A 117 6.24 -0.91 13.12
CA LEU A 117 5.61 0.21 12.42
C LEU A 117 6.67 1.27 12.07
N THR A 118 7.56 0.94 11.15
CA THR A 118 8.68 1.79 10.74
C THR A 118 8.36 2.62 9.49
N VAL A 119 9.19 3.63 9.21
CA VAL A 119 9.10 4.45 8.00
C VAL A 119 9.26 3.60 6.73
N ASP A 120 10.14 2.60 6.75
CA ASP A 120 10.33 1.69 5.62
C ASP A 120 9.08 0.83 5.33
N GLU A 121 8.26 0.61 6.35
CA GLU A 121 6.96 -0.06 6.26
C GLU A 121 5.81 0.90 5.92
N GLY A 122 6.08 2.18 5.70
CA GLY A 122 5.11 3.20 5.39
C GLY A 122 4.49 3.90 6.60
N PHE A 123 4.96 3.63 7.82
CA PHE A 123 4.44 4.25 9.04
C PHE A 123 5.30 5.42 9.50
N PHE A 124 4.67 6.47 10.03
CA PHE A 124 5.35 7.60 10.61
C PHE A 124 4.74 8.00 11.96
N LYS A 125 5.58 8.07 13.00
CA LYS A 125 5.17 8.57 14.32
C LYS A 125 5.19 10.09 14.31
N CYS A 126 4.03 10.70 14.03
CA CYS A 126 3.87 12.16 13.92
C CYS A 126 3.55 12.86 15.25
N HIS A 127 3.21 12.10 16.29
CA HIS A 127 2.91 12.59 17.62
C HIS A 127 3.26 11.53 18.69
N ARG A 128 3.44 11.92 19.95
CA ARG A 128 3.69 10.96 21.05
C ARG A 128 2.64 9.86 21.16
N SER A 129 1.41 10.14 20.71
CA SER A 129 0.25 9.25 20.79
C SER A 129 -0.26 8.81 19.42
N TYR A 130 0.36 9.21 18.30
CA TYR A 130 -0.14 8.89 16.97
C TYR A 130 0.95 8.38 16.04
N ILE A 131 0.60 7.33 15.30
CA ILE A 131 1.35 6.80 14.17
C ILE A 131 0.40 6.78 12.97
N VAL A 132 0.79 7.37 11.84
CA VAL A 132 0.02 7.38 10.60
C VAL A 132 0.61 6.41 9.59
N TYR A 133 -0.22 5.78 8.78
CA TYR A 133 0.21 5.02 7.61
C TYR A 133 0.23 5.95 6.41
N MET A 134 1.42 6.31 5.95
CA MET A 134 1.64 7.37 4.95
C MET A 134 0.94 7.13 3.60
N PRO A 135 0.82 5.88 3.08
CA PRO A 135 0.07 5.63 1.85
C PRO A 135 -1.42 6.02 1.90
N HIS A 136 -2.02 6.13 3.09
CA HIS A 136 -3.42 6.51 3.28
C HIS A 136 -3.64 7.98 3.62
N VAL A 137 -2.59 8.80 3.51
CA VAL A 137 -2.70 10.25 3.70
C VAL A 137 -3.32 10.90 2.47
N GLU A 138 -4.45 11.56 2.65
CA GLU A 138 -5.12 12.31 1.59
C GLU A 138 -4.52 13.71 1.42
N HIS A 139 -4.34 14.41 2.54
CA HIS A 139 -3.61 15.69 2.57
C HIS A 139 -3.02 15.97 3.96
N PHE A 140 -2.11 16.91 4.04
CA PHE A 140 -1.51 17.34 5.30
C PHE A 140 -1.05 18.79 5.25
N ASN A 141 -0.92 19.40 6.43
CA ASN A 141 -0.31 20.71 6.64
C ASN A 141 0.68 20.67 7.81
N ALA A 142 1.09 21.81 8.33
CA ALA A 142 2.10 21.88 9.39
C ALA A 142 1.64 21.34 10.77
N VAL A 143 0.32 21.14 10.97
CA VAL A 143 -0.27 20.79 12.27
C VAL A 143 -1.14 19.55 12.24
N GLN A 144 -1.54 19.08 11.05
CA GLN A 144 -2.54 18.02 10.90
C GLN A 144 -2.30 17.19 9.63
N ILE A 145 -2.61 15.91 9.71
CA ILE A 145 -2.68 14.94 8.61
C ILE A 145 -4.13 14.47 8.52
N THR A 146 -4.70 14.44 7.33
CA THR A 146 -6.05 13.93 7.07
C THR A 146 -5.96 12.60 6.35
N THR A 147 -6.73 11.63 6.85
CA THR A 147 -6.95 10.31 6.26
C THR A 147 -8.46 10.07 6.12
N LYS A 148 -8.88 9.06 5.37
CA LYS A 148 -10.30 8.68 5.28
C LYS A 148 -10.92 8.31 6.62
N ALA A 149 -10.12 7.80 7.57
CA ALA A 149 -10.60 7.39 8.89
C ALA A 149 -10.64 8.54 9.91
N GLY A 150 -10.06 9.71 9.58
CA GLY A 150 -10.06 10.89 10.43
C GLY A 150 -8.75 11.67 10.38
N ASP A 151 -8.71 12.69 11.24
CA ASP A 151 -7.61 13.65 11.33
C ASP A 151 -6.62 13.28 12.44
N VAL A 152 -5.34 13.43 12.13
CA VAL A 152 -4.22 13.08 13.02
C VAL A 152 -3.38 14.33 13.28
N PRO A 153 -3.16 14.74 14.55
CA PRO A 153 -2.35 15.90 14.85
C PRO A 153 -0.86 15.63 14.63
N ILE A 154 -0.14 16.63 14.14
CA ILE A 154 1.33 16.62 14.04
C ILE A 154 1.90 17.40 15.23
N ALA A 155 2.79 16.77 16.00
CA ALA A 155 3.47 17.45 17.10
C ALA A 155 4.49 18.48 16.56
N ARG A 156 4.73 19.54 17.37
CA ARG A 156 5.71 20.58 17.04
C ARG A 156 7.08 19.93 16.74
N GLY A 157 7.68 20.28 15.59
CA GLY A 157 8.97 19.74 15.15
C GLY A 157 8.87 18.49 14.27
N PHE A 158 7.71 17.84 14.14
CA PHE A 158 7.53 16.66 13.30
C PHE A 158 7.02 16.96 11.88
N ALA A 159 6.54 18.18 11.60
CA ALA A 159 5.99 18.52 10.28
C ALA A 159 7.01 18.38 9.15
N LYS A 160 8.24 18.90 9.34
CA LYS A 160 9.31 18.77 8.33
C LYS A 160 9.78 17.32 8.17
N PRO A 161 10.15 16.59 9.25
CA PRO A 161 10.49 15.17 9.14
C PRO A 161 9.39 14.31 8.49
N PHE A 162 8.13 14.58 8.80
CA PHE A 162 7.00 13.89 8.17
C PHE A 162 6.95 14.16 6.65
N LYS A 163 7.02 15.43 6.26
CA LYS A 163 7.03 15.84 4.85
C LYS A 163 8.15 15.14 4.09
N ASP A 164 9.37 15.15 4.63
CA ASP A 164 10.55 14.56 4.00
C ASP A 164 10.37 13.03 3.84
N ALA A 165 9.87 12.34 4.90
CA ALA A 165 9.59 10.91 4.85
C ALA A 165 8.46 10.55 3.87
N TYR A 166 7.39 11.35 3.84
CA TYR A 166 6.25 11.15 2.95
C TYR A 166 6.67 11.24 1.48
N PHE A 167 7.40 12.26 1.11
CA PHE A 167 7.89 12.40 -0.27
C PHE A 167 8.93 11.34 -0.62
N ALA A 168 9.84 10.99 0.29
CA ALA A 168 10.78 9.91 0.07
C ALA A 168 10.07 8.57 -0.21
N LEU A 169 8.97 8.27 0.49
CA LEU A 169 8.16 7.08 0.24
C LEU A 169 7.46 7.15 -1.12
N MET A 170 6.76 8.26 -1.42
CA MET A 170 6.00 8.41 -2.66
C MET A 170 6.87 8.40 -3.91
N PHE A 171 8.11 8.89 -3.83
CA PHE A 171 9.06 8.88 -4.95
C PHE A 171 9.85 7.56 -5.07
N ARG A 172 9.87 6.69 -4.06
CA ARG A 172 10.45 5.34 -4.20
C ARG A 172 9.62 4.45 -5.13
N ASP A 173 8.30 4.67 -5.19
CA ASP A 173 7.36 3.88 -5.99
C ASP A 173 7.01 4.53 -7.36
N GLY A 174 7.64 5.64 -7.69
CA GLY A 174 7.35 6.39 -8.91
C GLY A 174 8.58 7.02 -9.57
N GLU A 175 9.09 6.39 -10.60
CA GLU A 175 9.68 7.12 -11.73
C GLU A 175 8.53 7.84 -12.45
N GLY A 176 8.29 9.09 -12.12
CA GLY A 176 7.28 9.85 -12.86
C GLY A 176 6.93 11.22 -12.28
N GLY A 177 7.58 12.24 -12.78
CA GLY A 177 7.00 13.58 -12.93
C GLY A 177 7.05 14.48 -11.70
N MET A 178 8.03 15.38 -11.69
CA MET A 178 7.90 16.65 -10.95
C MET A 178 6.68 17.41 -11.48
N PRO A 179 5.76 17.89 -10.64
CA PRO A 179 4.94 19.03 -10.98
C PRO A 179 5.79 20.30 -10.84
N CYS A 180 5.80 21.11 -11.88
CA CYS A 180 6.29 22.50 -11.87
C CYS A 180 5.58 23.36 -10.83
#